data_1a90a991c68a33e808c5a926dcada0c5
#
_entry.id   1a90a991c68a33e808c5a926dcada0c5
#
_cell.length_a   1.000
_cell.length_b   1.000
_cell.length_c   1.000
_cell.angle_alpha   90.00
_cell.angle_beta   90.00
_cell.angle_gamma   90.00
#
_symmetry.space_group_name_H-M   'P 1'
#
loop_
_entity.id
_entity.type
_entity.pdbx_description
1 polymer ?
#
loop_
_entity_poly.entity_id
_entity_poly.type
_entity_poly.pdbx_seq_one_letter_code
_entity_poly.pdbx_strand_id
1 'polypeptide(L)'
;VTQRKHTLLSSYPQEAALNAGSAFAGWHKFRPLAPVEEPINQVNMKIEKITAREVLDSRGNPTVEVDVRLESGFVGRASVPSGASTGEHEALELRDGDKKRYGGKGVLKAVENVNNVIAPALIGMSALEQRAIDHKMLALDGTPTKSKLGANAILGVSLAVAKAAANYLELPLYRYIGGTNTYVMPVPMMNIINGGSHSDAPIAFQEFMIRPVGAPSFREGLRMGAEVFHALKKVLHDRGLSTAVGDEGGFAPALNGTEDALDSILAAIKAAGYEPGKDIRIGMDCASSEFYKDGVYDYTKFEGAKGKKRTADEQIAYLEELISKYPIDSIEDGMSENDWEGWKKLTERIGSRCQLVGDDLFVTNVEFLSKGIAQGCANSILIKVNQIGSLSETLDAIEMAHRHGYTTVTSHRSGETEDATIADIAVATNSGQIKTGSLSRSDRMAKYNQLLRIEEELGALAVYGYKRVK
;
A
#
# COMPACT_ATOMS: atom_id res chain seq x y z
N VAL A 1 -55.50 -24.50 6.39
CA VAL A 1 -56.11 -24.81 7.70
C VAL A 1 -55.21 -24.25 8.80
N THR A 2 -55.71 -23.21 9.38
CA THR A 2 -55.72 -22.70 10.76
C THR A 2 -54.45 -22.02 11.32
N GLN A 3 -54.64 -20.73 11.53
CA GLN A 3 -53.91 -19.78 12.37
C GLN A 3 -53.69 -20.27 13.81
N ARG A 4 -52.62 -19.83 14.45
CA ARG A 4 -52.69 -19.29 15.82
C ARG A 4 -51.61 -18.21 16.06
N LYS A 5 -52.10 -17.00 16.30
CA LYS A 5 -51.41 -15.91 16.99
C LYS A 5 -51.30 -16.28 18.48
N HIS A 6 -50.19 -15.97 19.12
CA HIS A 6 -50.16 -15.70 20.56
C HIS A 6 -49.26 -14.49 20.85
N THR A 7 -49.99 -13.44 21.22
CA THR A 7 -49.58 -12.24 21.96
C THR A 7 -49.32 -12.63 23.41
N LEU A 8 -48.24 -12.20 24.02
CA LEU A 8 -48.12 -12.07 25.46
C LEU A 8 -47.44 -10.76 25.80
N LEU A 9 -48.23 -9.86 26.31
CA LEU A 9 -47.91 -8.63 27.00
C LEU A 9 -47.91 -8.90 28.54
N SER A 10 -47.13 -8.02 29.24
CA SER A 10 -47.22 -7.65 30.66
C SER A 10 -46.62 -8.69 31.63
N SER A 11 -45.90 -8.33 32.65
CA SER A 11 -46.14 -7.31 33.67
C SER A 11 -44.87 -7.13 34.51
N TYR A 12 -44.43 -5.90 34.71
CA TYR A 12 -43.59 -5.53 35.86
C TYR A 12 -44.52 -5.15 37.03
N PRO A 13 -44.28 -5.61 38.26
CA PRO A 13 -44.93 -5.06 39.43
C PRO A 13 -44.20 -3.79 39.91
N GLN A 14 -44.96 -2.69 40.02
CA GLN A 14 -44.62 -1.57 40.90
C GLN A 14 -44.95 -1.94 42.33
N GLU A 15 -44.26 -1.27 43.29
CA GLU A 15 -44.49 -1.16 44.71
C GLU A 15 -43.77 -2.13 45.64
N ALA A 16 -42.67 -1.61 46.20
CA ALA A 16 -42.33 -1.71 47.61
C ALA A 16 -41.46 -0.51 48.02
N ALA A 17 -42.12 0.62 48.33
CA ALA A 17 -41.54 1.64 49.19
C ALA A 17 -41.91 1.27 50.64
N LEU A 18 -40.90 1.25 51.53
CA LEU A 18 -40.88 1.84 52.85
C LEU A 18 -39.90 1.12 53.80
N ASN A 19 -39.09 1.96 54.44
CA ASN A 19 -38.33 1.74 55.66
C ASN A 19 -37.08 0.90 55.70
N ALA A 20 -35.94 1.58 55.55
CA ALA A 20 -34.76 1.39 56.41
C ALA A 20 -34.05 2.74 56.56
N GLY A 21 -34.29 3.38 57.62
CA GLY A 21 -33.57 4.56 58.05
C GLY A 21 -32.20 4.21 58.59
N SER A 22 -31.31 5.20 58.51
CA SER A 22 -30.06 5.37 59.25
C SER A 22 -28.95 4.33 59.04
N ALA A 23 -28.11 4.55 58.03
CA ALA A 23 -26.63 4.40 58.13
C ALA A 23 -25.95 4.72 56.80
N PHE A 24 -25.82 5.97 56.41
CA PHE A 24 -24.77 6.42 55.46
C PHE A 24 -24.63 7.95 55.58
N ALA A 25 -24.09 8.38 56.73
CA ALA A 25 -23.50 9.70 56.86
C ALA A 25 -22.04 9.62 56.43
N GLY A 26 -21.73 10.02 55.21
CA GLY A 26 -20.33 10.03 54.72
C GLY A 26 -20.15 10.23 53.23
N TRP A 27 -21.09 10.89 52.55
CA TRP A 27 -20.80 11.38 51.21
C TRP A 27 -20.20 12.77 51.33
N HIS A 28 -18.84 12.83 51.17
CA HIS A 28 -18.13 14.06 51.01
C HIS A 28 -18.82 14.89 49.92
N LYS A 29 -19.16 16.11 50.26
CA LYS A 29 -19.64 17.13 49.34
C LYS A 29 -18.67 17.15 48.17
N PHE A 30 -19.10 16.68 47.00
CA PHE A 30 -18.39 17.00 45.74
C PHE A 30 -18.29 18.53 45.68
N ARG A 31 -17.10 19.07 45.90
CA ARG A 31 -16.82 20.43 45.46
C ARG A 31 -17.12 20.47 43.97
N PRO A 32 -17.90 21.41 43.45
CA PRO A 32 -17.92 21.68 42.02
C PRO A 32 -16.49 21.87 41.59
N LEU A 33 -16.04 21.06 40.64
CA LEU A 33 -14.78 21.35 39.95
C LEU A 33 -14.90 22.80 39.49
N ALA A 34 -13.89 23.61 39.83
CA ALA A 34 -13.79 24.96 39.27
C ALA A 34 -13.96 24.86 37.76
N PRO A 35 -14.62 25.80 37.09
CA PRO A 35 -14.68 25.81 35.65
C PRO A 35 -13.26 25.61 35.19
N VAL A 36 -13.03 24.61 34.32
CA VAL A 36 -11.75 24.42 33.64
C VAL A 36 -11.56 25.69 32.84
N GLU A 37 -10.80 26.62 33.41
CA GLU A 37 -10.37 27.81 32.72
C GLU A 37 -9.47 27.33 31.59
N GLU A 38 -9.91 27.55 30.37
CA GLU A 38 -9.38 27.24 29.04
C GLU A 38 -9.54 25.78 28.59
N PRO A 39 -10.18 25.57 27.41
CA PRO A 39 -10.09 24.30 26.74
C PRO A 39 -8.61 24.02 26.47
N ILE A 40 -8.17 22.80 26.78
CA ILE A 40 -6.84 22.28 26.42
C ILE A 40 -6.48 22.87 25.08
N ASN A 41 -5.38 23.62 25.03
CA ASN A 41 -4.97 24.53 23.96
C ASN A 41 -5.03 23.87 22.59
N GLN A 42 -6.17 23.88 21.91
CA GLN A 42 -6.29 23.56 20.48
C GLN A 42 -5.50 24.58 19.60
N VAL A 43 -5.06 25.69 20.19
CA VAL A 43 -4.36 26.79 19.50
C VAL A 43 -3.05 26.31 18.89
N ASN A 44 -2.30 25.46 19.57
CA ASN A 44 -0.95 25.07 19.14
C ASN A 44 -0.88 24.00 18.03
N MET A 45 -2.02 23.40 17.64
CA MET A 45 -2.09 22.36 16.59
C MET A 45 -2.52 22.87 15.23
N LYS A 46 -2.74 24.19 15.13
CA LYS A 46 -3.13 24.80 13.87
C LYS A 46 -1.95 24.85 12.90
N ILE A 47 -2.28 24.67 11.65
CA ILE A 47 -1.32 24.82 10.55
C ILE A 47 -0.93 26.30 10.45
N GLU A 48 0.36 26.60 10.71
CA GLU A 48 0.95 27.92 10.58
C GLU A 48 1.45 28.16 9.15
N LYS A 49 2.10 27.15 8.56
CA LYS A 49 2.74 27.29 7.25
C LYS A 49 2.78 25.95 6.51
N ILE A 50 2.55 26.02 5.20
CA ILE A 50 2.79 24.91 4.26
C ILE A 50 3.76 25.41 3.20
N THR A 51 4.77 24.60 2.87
CA THR A 51 5.76 24.94 1.86
C THR A 51 6.09 23.71 1.04
N ALA A 52 5.88 23.77 -0.27
CA ALA A 52 6.29 22.73 -1.20
C ALA A 52 7.54 23.13 -1.98
N ARG A 53 8.28 22.11 -2.40
CA ARG A 53 9.45 22.23 -3.29
C ARG A 53 9.51 21.04 -4.23
N GLU A 54 10.29 21.23 -5.30
CA GLU A 54 10.68 20.15 -6.19
C GLU A 54 11.95 19.48 -5.65
N VAL A 55 11.94 18.14 -5.56
CA VAL A 55 13.10 17.30 -5.23
C VAL A 55 13.24 16.22 -6.30
N LEU A 56 14.29 15.40 -6.24
CA LEU A 56 14.48 14.31 -7.20
C LEU A 56 14.10 12.95 -6.57
N ASP A 57 13.43 12.13 -7.35
CA ASP A 57 13.13 10.73 -7.01
C ASP A 57 14.35 9.81 -7.27
N SER A 58 14.22 8.53 -6.95
CA SER A 58 15.25 7.51 -7.10
C SER A 58 15.70 7.27 -8.56
N ARG A 59 14.94 7.78 -9.53
CA ARG A 59 15.27 7.75 -10.97
C ARG A 59 15.87 9.05 -11.47
N GLY A 60 16.04 10.06 -10.59
CA GLY A 60 16.50 11.41 -10.96
C GLY A 60 15.41 12.24 -11.64
N ASN A 61 14.15 11.86 -11.55
CA ASN A 61 13.02 12.67 -12.02
C ASN A 61 12.50 13.58 -10.91
N PRO A 62 12.01 14.78 -11.23
CA PRO A 62 11.38 15.66 -10.25
C PRO A 62 10.15 15.04 -9.61
N THR A 63 9.99 15.28 -8.31
CA THR A 63 8.78 15.01 -7.54
C THR A 63 8.53 16.10 -6.49
N VAL A 64 7.35 16.07 -5.87
CA VAL A 64 6.91 17.07 -4.88
C VAL A 64 7.31 16.64 -3.47
N GLU A 65 7.91 17.57 -2.71
CA GLU A 65 8.10 17.45 -1.26
C GLU A 65 7.39 18.61 -0.56
N VAL A 66 6.69 18.31 0.55
CA VAL A 66 5.91 19.28 1.32
C VAL A 66 6.34 19.27 2.78
N ASP A 67 6.53 20.47 3.34
CA ASP A 67 6.64 20.72 4.78
C ASP A 67 5.35 21.35 5.28
N VAL A 68 4.78 20.83 6.36
CA VAL A 68 3.71 21.43 7.14
C VAL A 68 4.24 21.79 8.52
N ARG A 69 4.20 23.07 8.87
CA ARG A 69 4.59 23.58 10.18
C ARG A 69 3.35 23.96 10.98
N LEU A 70 3.29 23.55 12.23
CA LEU A 70 2.25 23.93 13.18
C LEU A 70 2.66 25.16 14.00
N GLU A 71 1.68 25.88 14.58
CA GLU A 71 1.92 27.02 15.47
C GLU A 71 2.80 26.64 16.68
N SER A 72 2.75 25.39 17.10
CA SER A 72 3.65 24.81 18.13
C SER A 72 5.11 24.67 17.71
N GLY A 73 5.41 24.85 16.42
CA GLY A 73 6.75 24.67 15.85
C GLY A 73 7.06 23.27 15.34
N PHE A 74 6.23 22.26 15.61
CA PHE A 74 6.39 20.94 15.04
C PHE A 74 6.21 20.94 13.52
N VAL A 75 6.99 20.12 12.84
CA VAL A 75 7.00 20.03 11.37
C VAL A 75 6.77 18.59 10.94
N GLY A 76 5.92 18.40 9.92
CA GLY A 76 5.82 17.15 9.18
C GLY A 76 6.32 17.34 7.76
N ARG A 77 7.10 16.41 7.24
CA ARG A 77 7.62 16.41 5.87
C ARG A 77 7.22 15.14 5.14
N ALA A 78 6.76 15.29 3.91
CA ALA A 78 6.44 14.15 3.04
C ALA A 78 6.91 14.40 1.62
N SER A 79 7.49 13.36 1.00
CA SER A 79 7.87 13.35 -0.41
C SER A 79 6.98 12.35 -1.16
N VAL A 80 6.51 12.74 -2.33
CA VAL A 80 5.51 11.96 -3.09
C VAL A 80 6.19 10.98 -4.03
N PRO A 81 5.80 9.69 -4.05
CA PRO A 81 6.30 8.72 -5.02
C PRO A 81 5.69 8.94 -6.41
N SER A 82 6.35 8.39 -7.45
CA SER A 82 5.95 8.52 -8.85
C SER A 82 6.00 7.19 -9.60
N GLY A 83 4.95 6.85 -10.36
CA GLY A 83 4.89 5.64 -11.16
C GLY A 83 5.73 5.69 -12.43
N ALA A 84 6.12 4.51 -12.95
CA ALA A 84 6.64 4.34 -14.32
C ALA A 84 5.53 3.78 -15.23
N SER A 85 4.95 2.66 -14.86
CA SER A 85 3.69 2.14 -15.39
C SER A 85 2.53 2.68 -14.55
N THR A 86 1.46 3.14 -15.17
CA THR A 86 0.31 3.74 -14.50
C THR A 86 -0.96 3.15 -15.06
N GLY A 87 -1.88 2.71 -14.18
CA GLY A 87 -3.22 2.31 -14.56
C GLY A 87 -4.00 3.46 -15.21
N GLU A 88 -4.87 3.15 -16.14
CA GLU A 88 -5.64 4.13 -16.93
C GLU A 88 -6.47 5.08 -16.03
N HIS A 89 -6.88 4.60 -14.85
CA HIS A 89 -7.79 5.28 -13.94
C HIS A 89 -7.12 5.89 -12.71
N GLU A 90 -5.80 5.95 -12.65
CA GLU A 90 -5.09 6.61 -11.56
C GLU A 90 -5.40 8.11 -11.49
N ALA A 91 -5.37 8.67 -10.29
CA ALA A 91 -5.41 10.12 -10.11
C ALA A 91 -4.18 10.77 -10.76
N LEU A 92 -4.37 11.97 -11.32
CA LEU A 92 -3.38 12.62 -12.16
C LEU A 92 -2.17 13.11 -11.36
N GLU A 93 -0.99 12.61 -11.68
CA GLU A 93 0.27 13.22 -11.30
C GLU A 93 0.52 14.45 -12.20
N LEU A 94 0.41 15.66 -11.62
CA LEU A 94 0.54 16.89 -12.41
C LEU A 94 2.00 17.16 -12.75
N ARG A 95 2.30 17.17 -14.05
CA ARG A 95 3.60 17.48 -14.64
C ARG A 95 3.55 18.78 -15.42
N ASP A 96 4.68 19.51 -15.49
CA ASP A 96 4.76 20.82 -16.17
C ASP A 96 4.59 20.72 -17.68
N GLY A 97 5.07 19.63 -18.30
CA GLY A 97 5.02 19.40 -19.74
C GLY A 97 6.04 20.23 -20.54
N ASP A 98 6.86 21.07 -19.90
CA ASP A 98 7.92 21.84 -20.54
C ASP A 98 9.09 20.94 -20.92
N LYS A 99 9.20 20.60 -22.19
CA LYS A 99 10.26 19.75 -22.74
C LYS A 99 11.69 20.26 -22.53
N LYS A 100 11.86 21.58 -22.29
CA LYS A 100 13.15 22.20 -22.02
C LYS A 100 13.64 21.97 -20.59
N ARG A 101 12.74 21.56 -19.69
CA ARG A 101 13.03 21.33 -18.29
C ARG A 101 12.67 19.90 -17.90
N TYR A 102 13.65 19.09 -17.49
CA TYR A 102 13.51 17.66 -17.16
C TYR A 102 12.74 16.85 -18.21
N GLY A 103 12.86 17.20 -19.50
CA GLY A 103 12.15 16.50 -20.58
C GLY A 103 10.61 16.59 -20.48
N GLY A 104 10.07 17.55 -19.74
CA GLY A 104 8.64 17.72 -19.50
C GLY A 104 8.16 17.16 -18.15
N LYS A 105 9.05 16.52 -17.37
CA LYS A 105 8.70 15.86 -16.12
C LYS A 105 8.76 16.77 -14.88
N GLY A 106 9.03 18.07 -15.02
CA GLY A 106 9.01 19.05 -13.92
C GLY A 106 7.68 19.05 -13.16
N VAL A 107 7.68 19.49 -11.89
CA VAL A 107 6.49 19.52 -11.01
C VAL A 107 6.24 20.90 -10.40
N LEU A 108 6.77 21.98 -11.01
CA LEU A 108 6.61 23.32 -10.48
C LEU A 108 5.15 23.76 -10.42
N LYS A 109 4.29 23.35 -11.36
CA LYS A 109 2.85 23.62 -11.31
C LYS A 109 2.19 23.01 -10.06
N ALA A 110 2.55 21.77 -9.72
CA ALA A 110 2.07 21.15 -8.49
C ALA A 110 2.59 21.87 -7.24
N VAL A 111 3.87 22.26 -7.24
CA VAL A 111 4.48 23.07 -6.16
C VAL A 111 3.76 24.41 -6.01
N GLU A 112 3.48 25.10 -7.10
CA GLU A 112 2.73 26.36 -7.10
C GLU A 112 1.30 26.16 -6.58
N ASN A 113 0.62 25.09 -6.96
CA ASN A 113 -0.71 24.76 -6.45
C ASN A 113 -0.70 24.53 -4.94
N VAL A 114 0.33 23.86 -4.40
CA VAL A 114 0.47 23.74 -2.94
C VAL A 114 0.67 25.09 -2.30
N ASN A 115 1.65 25.88 -2.77
CA ASN A 115 2.06 27.12 -2.11
C ASN A 115 1.02 28.24 -2.23
N ASN A 116 0.31 28.34 -3.37
CA ASN A 116 -0.53 29.48 -3.68
C ASN A 116 -2.04 29.20 -3.60
N VAL A 117 -2.47 27.90 -3.60
CA VAL A 117 -3.89 27.53 -3.56
C VAL A 117 -4.21 26.71 -2.32
N ILE A 118 -3.50 25.60 -2.09
CA ILE A 118 -3.79 24.71 -0.96
C ILE A 118 -3.38 25.35 0.36
N ALA A 119 -2.17 25.86 0.47
CA ALA A 119 -1.64 26.42 1.71
C ALA A 119 -2.55 27.54 2.28
N PRO A 120 -2.92 28.61 1.52
CA PRO A 120 -3.80 29.64 2.05
C PRO A 120 -5.15 29.14 2.53
N ALA A 121 -5.67 28.06 1.92
CA ALA A 121 -6.96 27.50 2.29
C ALA A 121 -6.91 26.66 3.58
N LEU A 122 -5.76 26.13 3.96
CA LEU A 122 -5.58 25.24 5.12
C LEU A 122 -4.97 25.93 6.35
N ILE A 123 -4.33 27.09 6.20
CA ILE A 123 -3.78 27.86 7.34
C ILE A 123 -4.87 28.07 8.39
N GLY A 124 -4.53 27.83 9.66
CA GLY A 124 -5.42 27.95 10.80
C GLY A 124 -6.31 26.73 11.06
N MET A 125 -6.36 25.73 10.16
CA MET A 125 -7.02 24.45 10.44
C MET A 125 -6.19 23.61 11.42
N SER A 126 -6.88 22.83 12.25
CA SER A 126 -6.21 21.87 13.13
C SER A 126 -5.66 20.69 12.34
N ALA A 127 -4.38 20.35 12.53
CA ALA A 127 -3.74 19.20 11.89
C ALA A 127 -4.32 17.86 12.35
N LEU A 128 -5.09 17.79 13.43
CA LEU A 128 -5.78 16.59 13.88
C LEU A 128 -7.02 16.27 13.03
N GLU A 129 -7.52 17.24 12.27
CA GLU A 129 -8.72 17.08 11.43
C GLU A 129 -8.36 16.58 10.03
N GLN A 130 -7.60 15.47 9.96
CA GLN A 130 -7.07 14.91 8.70
C GLN A 130 -8.13 14.81 7.60
N ARG A 131 -9.29 14.21 7.92
CA ARG A 131 -10.37 14.04 6.93
C ARG A 131 -10.95 15.38 6.45
N ALA A 132 -11.11 16.35 7.34
CA ALA A 132 -11.60 17.68 6.96
C ALA A 132 -10.60 18.42 6.05
N ILE A 133 -9.29 18.25 6.31
CA ILE A 133 -8.21 18.79 5.49
C ILE A 133 -8.21 18.15 4.10
N ASP A 134 -8.24 16.81 4.03
CA ASP A 134 -8.26 16.08 2.77
C ASP A 134 -9.50 16.43 1.95
N HIS A 135 -10.70 16.41 2.56
CA HIS A 135 -11.94 16.81 1.89
C HIS A 135 -11.89 18.26 1.38
N LYS A 136 -11.26 19.18 2.14
CA LYS A 136 -11.10 20.56 1.68
C LYS A 136 -10.23 20.64 0.43
N MET A 137 -9.13 19.89 0.37
CA MET A 137 -8.27 19.84 -0.81
C MET A 137 -8.99 19.23 -2.01
N LEU A 138 -9.75 18.14 -1.80
CA LEU A 138 -10.58 17.52 -2.83
C LEU A 138 -11.64 18.49 -3.40
N ALA A 139 -12.30 19.26 -2.53
CA ALA A 139 -13.26 20.28 -2.92
C ALA A 139 -12.62 21.45 -3.69
N LEU A 140 -11.38 21.83 -3.35
CA LEU A 140 -10.62 22.85 -4.09
C LEU A 140 -10.23 22.39 -5.49
N ASP A 141 -9.90 21.11 -5.65
CA ASP A 141 -9.64 20.51 -6.95
C ASP A 141 -10.94 20.38 -7.76
N GLY A 142 -11.96 19.75 -7.19
CA GLY A 142 -13.31 19.61 -7.78
C GLY A 142 -13.39 18.69 -8.99
N THR A 143 -12.33 17.90 -9.29
CA THR A 143 -12.31 16.95 -10.40
C THR A 143 -12.16 15.51 -9.90
N PRO A 144 -12.74 14.49 -10.55
CA PRO A 144 -12.64 13.10 -10.11
C PRO A 144 -11.20 12.58 -10.05
N THR A 145 -10.36 13.02 -10.99
CA THR A 145 -8.97 12.56 -11.13
C THR A 145 -7.93 13.51 -10.54
N LYS A 146 -8.37 14.53 -9.78
CA LYS A 146 -7.47 15.55 -9.19
C LYS A 146 -6.64 16.32 -10.25
N SER A 147 -7.23 16.50 -11.44
CA SER A 147 -6.52 17.06 -12.61
C SER A 147 -6.24 18.55 -12.53
N LYS A 148 -6.92 19.29 -11.64
CA LYS A 148 -6.72 20.73 -11.47
C LYS A 148 -5.53 21.08 -10.59
N LEU A 149 -5.40 20.45 -9.42
CA LEU A 149 -4.31 20.71 -8.47
C LEU A 149 -3.17 19.70 -8.60
N GLY A 150 -3.48 18.48 -8.99
CA GLY A 150 -2.58 17.34 -9.04
C GLY A 150 -2.67 16.45 -7.80
N ALA A 151 -2.77 15.14 -8.02
CA ALA A 151 -2.75 14.16 -6.93
C ALA A 151 -1.46 14.24 -6.12
N ASN A 152 -0.33 14.54 -6.76
CA ASN A 152 0.97 14.73 -6.11
C ASN A 152 0.97 15.96 -5.17
N ALA A 153 0.33 17.06 -5.55
CA ALA A 153 0.19 18.24 -4.69
C ALA A 153 -0.67 17.92 -3.44
N ILE A 154 -1.82 17.29 -3.64
CA ILE A 154 -2.76 16.93 -2.57
C ILE A 154 -2.14 15.92 -1.62
N LEU A 155 -1.54 14.84 -2.15
CA LEU A 155 -0.92 13.80 -1.34
C LEU A 155 0.23 14.32 -0.48
N GLY A 156 1.11 15.15 -1.06
CA GLY A 156 2.23 15.73 -0.32
C GLY A 156 1.77 16.47 0.93
N VAL A 157 0.71 17.29 0.80
CA VAL A 157 0.12 18.01 1.95
C VAL A 157 -0.56 17.04 2.93
N SER A 158 -1.36 16.11 2.42
CA SER A 158 -2.10 15.14 3.24
C SER A 158 -1.16 14.35 4.17
N LEU A 159 -0.07 13.80 3.63
CA LEU A 159 0.91 13.03 4.40
C LEU A 159 1.74 13.92 5.34
N ALA A 160 2.11 15.11 4.91
CA ALA A 160 2.88 16.05 5.75
C ALA A 160 2.05 16.52 6.95
N VAL A 161 0.75 16.75 6.80
CA VAL A 161 -0.18 17.05 7.91
C VAL A 161 -0.21 15.93 8.93
N ALA A 162 -0.40 14.67 8.48
CA ALA A 162 -0.42 13.51 9.37
C ALA A 162 0.87 13.39 10.18
N LYS A 163 2.03 13.60 9.53
CA LYS A 163 3.34 13.59 10.19
C LYS A 163 3.51 14.74 11.19
N ALA A 164 3.05 15.95 10.85
CA ALA A 164 3.10 17.08 11.77
C ALA A 164 2.25 16.84 13.03
N ALA A 165 1.05 16.29 12.85
CA ALA A 165 0.16 15.90 13.94
C ALA A 165 0.75 14.80 14.82
N ALA A 166 1.32 13.75 14.22
CA ALA A 166 1.99 12.67 14.92
C ALA A 166 3.17 13.20 15.77
N ASN A 167 4.02 14.05 15.18
CA ASN A 167 5.14 14.68 15.84
C ASN A 167 4.70 15.55 17.03
N TYR A 168 3.63 16.34 16.86
CA TYR A 168 3.07 17.17 17.94
C TYR A 168 2.57 16.33 19.12
N LEU A 169 1.93 15.18 18.81
CA LEU A 169 1.44 14.25 19.84
C LEU A 169 2.53 13.35 20.41
N GLU A 170 3.76 13.47 19.94
CA GLU A 170 4.90 12.62 20.30
C GLU A 170 4.58 11.12 20.10
N LEU A 171 3.79 10.81 19.05
CA LEU A 171 3.44 9.45 18.66
C LEU A 171 4.19 9.04 17.39
N PRO A 172 4.66 7.79 17.29
CA PRO A 172 5.08 7.22 16.02
C PRO A 172 3.92 7.31 15.00
N LEU A 173 4.24 7.55 13.73
CA LEU A 173 3.23 7.78 12.70
C LEU A 173 2.24 6.59 12.57
N TYR A 174 2.75 5.35 12.65
CA TYR A 174 1.87 4.17 12.58
C TYR A 174 0.84 4.13 13.72
N ARG A 175 1.19 4.60 14.94
CA ARG A 175 0.24 4.68 16.05
C ARG A 175 -0.71 5.85 15.93
N TYR A 176 -0.26 6.97 15.40
CA TYR A 176 -1.13 8.11 15.13
C TYR A 176 -2.22 7.74 14.13
N ILE A 177 -1.86 7.09 13.02
CA ILE A 177 -2.81 6.69 11.97
C ILE A 177 -3.72 5.54 12.45
N GLY A 178 -3.15 4.49 13.04
CA GLY A 178 -3.86 3.23 13.31
C GLY A 178 -4.41 3.08 14.74
N GLY A 179 -4.05 3.99 15.65
CA GLY A 179 -4.49 3.95 17.04
C GLY A 179 -3.80 2.86 17.87
N THR A 180 -4.51 2.32 18.86
CA THR A 180 -3.95 1.38 19.84
C THR A 180 -3.83 -0.06 19.35
N ASN A 181 -4.53 -0.41 18.26
CA ASN A 181 -4.58 -1.80 17.74
C ASN A 181 -3.65 -2.02 16.54
N THR A 182 -2.42 -1.51 16.62
CA THR A 182 -1.40 -1.61 15.57
C THR A 182 -0.25 -2.47 16.03
N TYR A 183 -0.15 -3.70 15.53
CA TYR A 183 0.84 -4.68 16.01
C TYR A 183 1.27 -5.70 14.95
N VAL A 184 0.67 -5.68 13.76
CA VAL A 184 1.00 -6.65 12.71
C VAL A 184 2.14 -6.12 11.85
N MET A 185 3.29 -6.79 11.91
CA MET A 185 4.42 -6.54 11.02
C MET A 185 4.16 -7.20 9.67
N PRO A 186 4.30 -6.47 8.56
CA PRO A 186 3.98 -7.01 7.25
C PRO A 186 5.00 -8.03 6.76
N VAL A 187 4.54 -9.08 6.07
CA VAL A 187 5.40 -9.96 5.26
C VAL A 187 5.85 -9.15 4.04
N PRO A 188 7.15 -8.96 3.82
CA PRO A 188 7.64 -8.26 2.64
C PRO A 188 7.53 -9.13 1.39
N MET A 189 7.05 -8.52 0.30
CA MET A 189 7.08 -9.05 -1.06
C MET A 189 8.24 -8.36 -1.78
N MET A 190 9.37 -9.05 -1.89
CA MET A 190 10.64 -8.47 -2.31
C MET A 190 10.90 -8.79 -3.79
N ASN A 191 10.82 -7.79 -4.66
CA ASN A 191 11.08 -7.94 -6.08
C ASN A 191 12.56 -8.24 -6.34
N ILE A 192 12.93 -9.46 -6.71
CA ILE A 192 14.33 -9.88 -6.93
C ILE A 192 14.71 -10.14 -8.37
N ILE A 193 13.72 -10.32 -9.27
CA ILE A 193 13.93 -10.40 -10.73
C ILE A 193 12.89 -9.52 -11.42
N ASN A 194 13.36 -8.67 -12.35
CA ASN A 194 12.53 -7.81 -13.18
C ASN A 194 12.41 -8.36 -14.60
N GLY A 195 11.23 -8.19 -15.18
CA GLY A 195 10.92 -8.43 -16.58
C GLY A 195 10.00 -7.34 -17.13
N GLY A 196 9.19 -7.64 -18.14
CA GLY A 196 8.22 -6.71 -18.73
C GLY A 196 8.79 -5.34 -19.02
N SER A 197 8.05 -4.31 -18.70
CA SER A 197 8.48 -2.90 -18.87
C SER A 197 9.61 -2.47 -17.92
N HIS A 198 9.97 -3.28 -16.92
CA HIS A 198 11.05 -2.99 -15.95
C HIS A 198 12.43 -3.54 -16.36
N SER A 199 12.53 -4.20 -17.51
CA SER A 199 13.76 -4.83 -17.98
C SER A 199 13.78 -4.99 -19.50
N ASP A 200 14.97 -5.04 -20.09
CA ASP A 200 15.17 -5.43 -21.50
C ASP A 200 15.20 -6.97 -21.69
N ALA A 201 14.95 -7.74 -20.62
CA ALA A 201 14.94 -9.19 -20.68
C ALA A 201 13.71 -9.71 -21.45
N PRO A 202 13.83 -10.85 -22.18
CA PRO A 202 12.70 -11.44 -22.90
C PRO A 202 11.77 -12.20 -21.95
N ILE A 203 11.18 -11.50 -21.00
CA ILE A 203 10.24 -12.01 -19.98
C ILE A 203 9.01 -11.11 -20.00
N ALA A 204 7.81 -11.70 -20.18
CA ALA A 204 6.58 -10.91 -20.25
C ALA A 204 6.13 -10.38 -18.88
N PHE A 205 6.25 -11.16 -17.82
CA PHE A 205 5.87 -10.73 -16.48
C PHE A 205 6.86 -9.74 -15.89
N GLN A 206 6.31 -8.74 -15.20
CA GLN A 206 7.07 -7.55 -14.79
C GLN A 206 7.95 -7.79 -13.56
N GLU A 207 7.44 -8.56 -12.56
CA GLU A 207 8.17 -8.75 -11.30
C GLU A 207 8.03 -10.17 -10.77
N PHE A 208 9.13 -10.67 -10.21
CA PHE A 208 9.17 -11.93 -9.46
C PHE A 208 9.68 -11.64 -8.06
N MET A 209 8.82 -11.90 -7.09
CA MET A 209 9.03 -11.54 -5.69
C MET A 209 9.23 -12.78 -4.83
N ILE A 210 10.09 -12.69 -3.80
CA ILE A 210 10.15 -13.64 -2.71
C ILE A 210 9.36 -13.13 -1.50
N ARG A 211 8.75 -14.06 -0.78
CA ARG A 211 7.92 -13.82 0.40
C ARG A 211 8.37 -14.74 1.53
N PRO A 212 9.10 -14.26 2.55
CA PRO A 212 9.64 -15.09 3.65
C PRO A 212 8.55 -15.39 4.70
N VAL A 213 7.52 -16.14 4.31
CA VAL A 213 6.33 -16.42 5.11
C VAL A 213 6.61 -17.35 6.32
N GLY A 214 7.69 -18.12 6.26
CA GLY A 214 8.12 -19.01 7.35
C GLY A 214 8.91 -18.33 8.45
N ALA A 215 9.26 -17.06 8.29
CA ALA A 215 10.03 -16.32 9.29
C ALA A 215 9.25 -16.13 10.60
N PRO A 216 9.94 -16.15 11.76
CA PRO A 216 9.30 -15.91 13.05
C PRO A 216 9.05 -14.42 13.35
N SER A 217 9.73 -13.50 12.67
CA SER A 217 9.69 -12.06 12.89
C SER A 217 9.99 -11.32 11.58
N PHE A 218 9.70 -10.02 11.52
CA PHE A 218 10.04 -9.19 10.36
C PHE A 218 11.56 -9.14 10.15
N ARG A 219 12.34 -8.95 11.22
CA ARG A 219 13.81 -8.94 11.18
C ARG A 219 14.37 -10.22 10.54
N GLU A 220 13.88 -11.38 10.94
CA GLU A 220 14.30 -12.66 10.36
C GLU A 220 13.83 -12.81 8.91
N GLY A 221 12.61 -12.36 8.58
CA GLY A 221 12.14 -12.34 7.21
C GLY A 221 13.00 -11.46 6.29
N LEU A 222 13.42 -10.30 6.79
CA LEU A 222 14.31 -9.41 6.04
C LEU A 222 15.70 -10.05 5.85
N ARG A 223 16.26 -10.73 6.90
CA ARG A 223 17.51 -11.47 6.79
C ARG A 223 17.42 -12.59 5.75
N MET A 224 16.38 -13.42 5.83
CA MET A 224 16.14 -14.50 4.85
C MET A 224 16.08 -13.96 3.42
N GLY A 225 15.37 -12.86 3.20
CA GLY A 225 15.30 -12.19 1.91
C GLY A 225 16.68 -11.73 1.43
N ALA A 226 17.49 -11.09 2.28
CA ALA A 226 18.83 -10.62 1.95
C ALA A 226 19.77 -11.79 1.56
N GLU A 227 19.73 -12.89 2.28
CA GLU A 227 20.51 -14.08 1.98
C GLU A 227 20.12 -14.71 0.64
N VAL A 228 18.81 -14.80 0.32
CA VAL A 228 18.33 -15.28 -0.98
C VAL A 228 18.72 -14.31 -2.11
N PHE A 229 18.62 -13.00 -1.90
CA PHE A 229 19.05 -12.00 -2.88
C PHE A 229 20.53 -12.17 -3.23
N HIS A 230 21.41 -12.33 -2.24
CA HIS A 230 22.82 -12.57 -2.48
C HIS A 230 23.10 -13.94 -3.10
N ALA A 231 22.36 -14.98 -2.73
CA ALA A 231 22.45 -16.29 -3.38
C ALA A 231 22.03 -16.21 -4.85
N LEU A 232 20.95 -15.46 -5.17
CA LEU A 232 20.51 -15.23 -6.54
C LEU A 232 21.57 -14.51 -7.37
N LYS A 233 22.24 -13.49 -6.79
CA LYS A 233 23.36 -12.82 -7.44
C LYS A 233 24.42 -13.82 -7.89
N LYS A 234 24.78 -14.77 -7.01
CA LYS A 234 25.73 -15.83 -7.34
C LYS A 234 25.22 -16.77 -8.41
N VAL A 235 23.97 -17.24 -8.31
CA VAL A 235 23.33 -18.11 -9.32
C VAL A 235 23.37 -17.47 -10.72
N LEU A 236 23.03 -16.20 -10.82
CA LEU A 236 23.05 -15.46 -12.09
C LEU A 236 24.46 -15.26 -12.62
N HIS A 237 25.40 -14.87 -11.74
CA HIS A 237 26.81 -14.69 -12.10
C HIS A 237 27.43 -16.00 -12.63
N ASP A 238 27.21 -17.14 -11.96
CA ASP A 238 27.75 -18.44 -12.36
C ASP A 238 27.19 -18.91 -13.72
N ARG A 239 26.04 -18.37 -14.15
CA ARG A 239 25.42 -18.56 -15.47
C ARG A 239 25.92 -17.55 -16.51
N GLY A 240 26.80 -16.62 -16.15
CA GLY A 240 27.28 -15.55 -17.02
C GLY A 240 26.23 -14.47 -17.31
N LEU A 241 25.20 -14.35 -16.46
CA LEU A 241 24.11 -13.38 -16.61
C LEU A 241 24.40 -12.08 -15.86
N SER A 242 23.79 -10.98 -16.32
CA SER A 242 23.90 -9.67 -15.65
C SER A 242 23.36 -9.71 -14.23
N THR A 243 24.08 -9.08 -13.30
CA THR A 243 23.63 -8.79 -11.93
C THR A 243 23.43 -7.30 -11.70
N ALA A 244 23.25 -6.52 -12.77
CA ALA A 244 22.77 -5.16 -12.69
C ALA A 244 21.33 -5.14 -12.18
N VAL A 245 20.98 -4.08 -11.45
CA VAL A 245 19.65 -3.94 -10.84
C VAL A 245 18.84 -2.88 -11.55
N GLY A 246 17.52 -3.11 -11.63
CA GLY A 246 16.54 -2.16 -12.14
C GLY A 246 16.14 -1.08 -11.12
N ASP A 247 15.12 -0.32 -11.47
CA ASP A 247 14.63 0.83 -10.69
C ASP A 247 14.19 0.44 -9.27
N GLU A 248 13.71 -0.78 -9.09
CA GLU A 248 13.22 -1.30 -7.80
C GLU A 248 14.25 -2.15 -7.04
N GLY A 249 15.48 -2.21 -7.55
CA GLY A 249 16.60 -2.89 -6.89
C GLY A 249 16.70 -4.39 -7.14
N GLY A 250 15.75 -5.02 -7.85
CA GLY A 250 15.83 -6.40 -8.31
C GLY A 250 16.78 -6.55 -9.52
N PHE A 251 17.31 -7.75 -9.76
CA PHE A 251 18.16 -8.03 -10.91
C PHE A 251 17.36 -7.98 -12.22
N ALA A 252 18.03 -7.62 -13.31
CA ALA A 252 17.46 -7.57 -14.65
C ALA A 252 18.29 -8.45 -15.62
N PRO A 253 18.36 -9.78 -15.41
CA PRO A 253 19.12 -10.69 -16.24
C PRO A 253 18.36 -11.06 -17.52
N ALA A 254 19.06 -11.30 -18.62
CA ALA A 254 18.47 -11.83 -19.85
C ALA A 254 18.16 -13.34 -19.72
N LEU A 255 17.10 -13.67 -18.95
CA LEU A 255 16.59 -15.04 -18.80
C LEU A 255 15.66 -15.43 -19.95
N ASN A 256 15.41 -16.72 -20.09
CA ASN A 256 14.61 -17.29 -21.18
C ASN A 256 13.11 -17.43 -20.81
N GLY A 257 12.48 -16.36 -20.34
CA GLY A 257 11.06 -16.35 -20.00
C GLY A 257 10.76 -16.60 -18.51
N THR A 258 9.48 -16.74 -18.22
CA THR A 258 8.93 -16.82 -16.86
C THR A 258 9.47 -18.01 -16.06
N GLU A 259 9.49 -19.22 -16.66
CA GLU A 259 9.92 -20.43 -15.95
C GLU A 259 11.42 -20.39 -15.61
N ASP A 260 12.27 -19.83 -16.48
CA ASP A 260 13.70 -19.68 -16.18
C ASP A 260 13.94 -18.71 -15.02
N ALA A 261 13.11 -17.66 -14.89
CA ALA A 261 13.13 -16.77 -13.75
C ALA A 261 12.74 -17.50 -12.46
N LEU A 262 11.64 -18.25 -12.48
CA LEU A 262 11.16 -19.02 -11.33
C LEU A 262 12.17 -20.10 -10.90
N ASP A 263 12.74 -20.82 -11.85
CA ASP A 263 13.76 -21.85 -11.58
C ASP A 263 15.05 -21.24 -10.96
N SER A 264 15.45 -20.05 -11.44
CA SER A 264 16.58 -19.30 -10.87
C SER A 264 16.32 -18.89 -9.40
N ILE A 265 15.08 -18.46 -9.09
CA ILE A 265 14.68 -18.12 -7.74
C ILE A 265 14.66 -19.36 -6.84
N LEU A 266 14.12 -20.50 -7.31
CA LEU A 266 14.13 -21.75 -6.55
C LEU A 266 15.55 -22.22 -6.24
N ALA A 267 16.47 -22.09 -7.22
CA ALA A 267 17.88 -22.41 -7.02
C ALA A 267 18.50 -21.51 -5.95
N ALA A 268 18.19 -20.20 -5.97
CA ALA A 268 18.69 -19.24 -4.99
C ALA A 268 18.16 -19.51 -3.57
N ILE A 269 16.86 -19.81 -3.42
CA ILE A 269 16.24 -20.14 -2.13
C ILE A 269 16.95 -21.37 -1.52
N LYS A 270 17.15 -22.42 -2.31
CA LYS A 270 17.85 -23.65 -1.87
C LYS A 270 19.33 -23.38 -1.54
N ALA A 271 20.03 -22.58 -2.37
CA ALA A 271 21.42 -22.21 -2.14
C ALA A 271 21.61 -21.37 -0.87
N ALA A 272 20.61 -20.60 -0.47
CA ALA A 272 20.59 -19.86 0.80
C ALA A 272 20.22 -20.75 2.00
N GLY A 273 19.90 -22.03 1.79
CA GLY A 273 19.58 -22.98 2.86
C GLY A 273 18.12 -22.98 3.30
N TYR A 274 17.21 -22.41 2.50
CA TYR A 274 15.78 -22.35 2.79
C TYR A 274 14.97 -23.34 1.96
N GLU A 275 13.79 -23.75 2.48
CA GLU A 275 12.87 -24.65 1.83
C GLU A 275 11.80 -23.87 1.03
N PRO A 276 11.78 -23.99 -0.33
CA PRO A 276 10.75 -23.35 -1.13
C PRO A 276 9.34 -23.85 -0.75
N GLY A 277 8.39 -22.91 -0.61
CA GLY A 277 7.00 -23.21 -0.26
C GLY A 277 6.72 -23.27 1.23
N LYS A 278 7.73 -23.50 2.06
CA LYS A 278 7.61 -23.53 3.51
C LYS A 278 8.21 -22.26 4.14
N ASP A 279 9.48 -22.03 3.92
CA ASP A 279 10.17 -20.86 4.46
C ASP A 279 9.93 -19.62 3.60
N ILE A 280 10.05 -19.82 2.29
CA ILE A 280 9.90 -18.74 1.29
C ILE A 280 8.93 -19.19 0.20
N ARG A 281 7.94 -18.36 -0.09
CA ARG A 281 7.03 -18.46 -1.22
C ARG A 281 7.33 -17.40 -2.28
N ILE A 282 6.70 -17.52 -3.42
CA ILE A 282 6.89 -16.62 -4.56
C ILE A 282 5.61 -15.81 -4.78
N GLY A 283 5.78 -14.51 -5.02
CA GLY A 283 4.76 -13.65 -5.61
C GLY A 283 5.16 -13.24 -7.02
N MET A 284 4.21 -12.98 -7.87
CA MET A 284 4.43 -12.43 -9.21
C MET A 284 3.59 -11.19 -9.42
N ASP A 285 4.10 -10.23 -10.17
CA ASP A 285 3.34 -9.17 -10.82
C ASP A 285 3.41 -9.40 -12.32
N CYS A 286 2.27 -9.74 -12.91
CA CYS A 286 2.19 -10.02 -14.33
C CYS A 286 2.09 -8.74 -15.16
N ALA A 287 1.55 -7.64 -14.60
CA ALA A 287 1.24 -6.40 -15.29
C ALA A 287 0.56 -6.63 -16.65
N SER A 288 -0.48 -7.48 -16.64
CA SER A 288 -1.01 -8.07 -17.88
C SER A 288 -1.64 -7.07 -18.84
N SER A 289 -2.03 -5.87 -18.36
CA SER A 289 -2.50 -4.77 -19.21
C SER A 289 -1.44 -4.35 -20.24
N GLU A 290 -0.15 -4.49 -19.91
CA GLU A 290 0.96 -4.11 -20.79
C GLU A 290 1.04 -4.93 -22.08
N PHE A 291 0.57 -6.16 -22.08
CA PHE A 291 0.59 -7.06 -23.26
C PHE A 291 -0.80 -7.56 -23.65
N TYR A 292 -1.86 -6.95 -23.12
CA TYR A 292 -3.24 -7.24 -23.52
C TYR A 292 -3.71 -6.30 -24.63
N LYS A 293 -4.26 -6.87 -25.69
CA LYS A 293 -4.86 -6.09 -26.76
C LYS A 293 -5.97 -6.90 -27.46
N ASP A 294 -7.13 -6.28 -27.64
CA ASP A 294 -8.26 -6.83 -28.42
C ASP A 294 -8.65 -8.28 -28.01
N GLY A 295 -8.67 -8.56 -26.70
CA GLY A 295 -9.02 -9.88 -26.16
C GLY A 295 -7.87 -10.90 -26.15
N VAL A 296 -6.66 -10.50 -26.50
CA VAL A 296 -5.48 -11.37 -26.60
C VAL A 296 -4.36 -10.88 -25.68
N TYR A 297 -3.78 -11.79 -24.92
CA TYR A 297 -2.57 -11.61 -24.13
C TYR A 297 -1.37 -11.98 -25.01
N ASP A 298 -0.69 -10.97 -25.56
CA ASP A 298 0.36 -11.12 -26.58
C ASP A 298 1.76 -11.02 -25.96
N TYR A 299 2.33 -12.13 -25.55
CA TYR A 299 3.66 -12.22 -24.97
C TYR A 299 4.79 -11.87 -25.94
N THR A 300 4.50 -11.86 -27.28
CA THR A 300 5.53 -11.48 -28.27
C THR A 300 6.01 -10.07 -28.10
N LYS A 301 5.26 -9.19 -27.43
CA LYS A 301 5.66 -7.83 -27.09
C LYS A 301 7.01 -7.80 -26.35
N PHE A 302 7.22 -8.72 -25.42
CA PHE A 302 8.43 -8.80 -24.58
C PHE A 302 9.33 -9.98 -24.94
N GLU A 303 8.75 -11.13 -25.30
CA GLU A 303 9.49 -12.38 -25.55
C GLU A 303 9.87 -12.57 -27.03
N GLY A 304 9.52 -11.61 -27.89
CA GLY A 304 9.80 -11.67 -29.32
C GLY A 304 9.15 -12.88 -30.00
N ALA A 305 9.82 -13.49 -30.95
CA ALA A 305 9.27 -14.60 -31.73
C ALA A 305 8.96 -15.89 -30.92
N LYS A 306 9.46 -16.00 -29.68
CA LYS A 306 9.18 -17.12 -28.78
C LYS A 306 7.90 -16.91 -27.95
N GLY A 307 7.43 -15.69 -27.84
CA GLY A 307 6.25 -15.34 -27.09
C GLY A 307 5.00 -15.97 -27.68
N LYS A 308 4.09 -16.41 -26.80
CA LYS A 308 2.80 -16.98 -27.19
C LYS A 308 1.70 -15.90 -27.14
N LYS A 309 0.69 -16.07 -27.97
CA LYS A 309 -0.55 -15.33 -27.88
C LYS A 309 -1.59 -16.21 -27.19
N ARG A 310 -2.24 -15.68 -26.16
CA ARG A 310 -3.20 -16.40 -25.35
C ARG A 310 -4.54 -15.69 -25.32
N THR A 311 -5.63 -16.42 -25.42
CA THR A 311 -6.96 -15.98 -25.02
C THR A 311 -7.03 -15.82 -23.49
N ALA A 312 -8.09 -15.21 -22.96
CA ALA A 312 -8.29 -15.12 -21.51
C ALA A 312 -8.29 -16.50 -20.82
N ASP A 313 -8.97 -17.48 -21.40
CA ASP A 313 -9.03 -18.84 -20.83
C ASP A 313 -7.66 -19.55 -20.87
N GLU A 314 -6.86 -19.34 -21.91
CA GLU A 314 -5.48 -19.87 -22.00
C GLU A 314 -4.52 -19.14 -21.04
N GLN A 315 -4.73 -17.84 -20.81
CA GLN A 315 -3.98 -17.08 -19.80
C GLN A 315 -4.26 -17.63 -18.39
N ILE A 316 -5.53 -17.84 -18.05
CA ILE A 316 -5.95 -18.43 -16.78
C ILE A 316 -5.36 -19.83 -16.60
N ALA A 317 -5.40 -20.66 -17.63
CA ALA A 317 -4.84 -22.01 -17.59
C ALA A 317 -3.32 -21.98 -17.36
N TYR A 318 -2.61 -21.04 -17.98
CA TYR A 318 -1.17 -20.88 -17.78
C TYR A 318 -0.84 -20.42 -16.34
N LEU A 319 -1.59 -19.46 -15.78
CA LEU A 319 -1.40 -19.04 -14.39
C LEU A 319 -1.68 -20.20 -13.41
N GLU A 320 -2.72 -21.02 -13.67
CA GLU A 320 -2.99 -22.20 -12.87
C GLU A 320 -1.87 -23.25 -12.96
N GLU A 321 -1.28 -23.47 -14.13
CA GLU A 321 -0.12 -24.34 -14.31
C GLU A 321 1.06 -23.86 -13.48
N LEU A 322 1.36 -22.54 -13.49
CA LEU A 322 2.46 -21.96 -12.74
C LEU A 322 2.29 -22.14 -11.23
N ILE A 323 1.11 -21.87 -10.66
CA ILE A 323 0.88 -22.08 -9.21
C ILE A 323 0.87 -23.54 -8.81
N SER A 324 0.64 -24.45 -9.75
CA SER A 324 0.69 -25.90 -9.49
C SER A 324 2.11 -26.45 -9.53
N LYS A 325 2.99 -25.82 -10.31
CA LYS A 325 4.39 -26.24 -10.49
C LYS A 325 5.34 -25.56 -9.52
N TYR A 326 5.06 -24.31 -9.15
CA TYR A 326 5.92 -23.48 -8.31
C TYR A 326 5.20 -23.08 -7.01
N PRO A 327 5.93 -22.75 -5.92
CA PRO A 327 5.33 -22.34 -4.65
C PRO A 327 4.84 -20.89 -4.69
N ILE A 328 4.05 -20.55 -5.71
CA ILE A 328 3.46 -19.23 -5.90
C ILE A 328 2.18 -19.15 -5.08
N ASP A 329 2.07 -18.12 -4.24
CA ASP A 329 0.89 -17.89 -3.40
C ASP A 329 0.27 -16.49 -3.59
N SER A 330 0.83 -15.68 -4.49
CA SER A 330 0.30 -14.35 -4.84
C SER A 330 0.58 -14.01 -6.29
N ILE A 331 -0.45 -13.55 -7.01
CA ILE A 331 -0.37 -13.04 -8.38
C ILE A 331 -1.03 -11.66 -8.41
N GLU A 332 -0.27 -10.65 -8.81
CA GLU A 332 -0.73 -9.30 -9.07
C GLU A 332 -1.00 -9.14 -10.57
N ASP A 333 -2.10 -8.49 -10.90
CA ASP A 333 -2.56 -8.18 -12.26
C ASP A 333 -2.39 -9.33 -13.26
N GLY A 334 -2.88 -10.52 -12.86
CA GLY A 334 -2.86 -11.72 -13.69
C GLY A 334 -3.71 -11.60 -14.96
N MET A 335 -4.66 -10.67 -14.98
CA MET A 335 -5.48 -10.27 -16.13
C MET A 335 -5.38 -8.76 -16.33
N SER A 336 -5.74 -8.26 -17.51
CA SER A 336 -5.81 -6.83 -17.81
C SER A 336 -6.85 -6.10 -16.97
N GLU A 337 -6.60 -4.84 -16.62
CA GLU A 337 -7.55 -3.94 -15.94
C GLU A 337 -8.89 -3.76 -16.67
N ASN A 338 -8.92 -4.02 -17.97
CA ASN A 338 -10.11 -3.95 -18.80
C ASN A 338 -10.82 -5.30 -19.00
N ASP A 339 -10.23 -6.43 -18.57
CA ASP A 339 -10.79 -7.77 -18.73
C ASP A 339 -11.50 -8.27 -17.45
N TRP A 340 -12.59 -7.60 -17.06
CA TRP A 340 -13.36 -7.93 -15.86
C TRP A 340 -13.93 -9.35 -15.86
N GLU A 341 -14.34 -9.85 -17.03
CA GLU A 341 -14.82 -11.23 -17.18
C GLU A 341 -13.67 -12.24 -16.96
N GLY A 342 -12.49 -11.97 -17.51
CA GLY A 342 -11.29 -12.76 -17.26
C GLY A 342 -10.89 -12.76 -15.78
N TRP A 343 -10.95 -11.60 -15.11
CA TRP A 343 -10.70 -11.50 -13.67
C TRP A 343 -11.65 -12.35 -12.83
N LYS A 344 -12.95 -12.32 -13.15
CA LYS A 344 -13.94 -13.15 -12.49
C LYS A 344 -13.61 -14.64 -12.65
N LYS A 345 -13.38 -15.09 -13.89
CA LYS A 345 -13.01 -16.48 -14.19
C LYS A 345 -11.72 -16.91 -13.50
N LEU A 346 -10.70 -16.05 -13.50
CA LEU A 346 -9.44 -16.30 -12.79
C LEU A 346 -9.70 -16.51 -11.28
N THR A 347 -10.52 -15.65 -10.69
CA THR A 347 -10.84 -15.71 -9.26
C THR A 347 -11.60 -16.99 -8.91
N GLU A 348 -12.59 -17.38 -9.70
CA GLU A 348 -13.32 -18.64 -9.55
C GLU A 348 -12.38 -19.85 -9.67
N ARG A 349 -11.41 -19.79 -10.58
CA ARG A 349 -10.51 -20.90 -10.88
C ARG A 349 -9.43 -21.13 -9.83
N ILE A 350 -8.74 -20.10 -9.39
CA ILE A 350 -7.56 -20.22 -8.52
C ILE A 350 -7.61 -19.38 -7.24
N GLY A 351 -8.60 -18.51 -7.05
CA GLY A 351 -8.65 -17.59 -5.91
C GLY A 351 -8.71 -18.26 -4.53
N SER A 352 -9.16 -19.53 -4.45
CA SER A 352 -9.11 -20.30 -3.20
C SER A 352 -7.70 -20.82 -2.84
N ARG A 353 -6.77 -20.83 -3.80
CA ARG A 353 -5.41 -21.38 -3.68
C ARG A 353 -4.33 -20.30 -3.73
N CYS A 354 -4.64 -19.13 -4.30
CA CYS A 354 -3.71 -18.06 -4.57
C CYS A 354 -4.33 -16.71 -4.25
N GLN A 355 -3.54 -15.82 -3.66
CA GLN A 355 -3.91 -14.41 -3.53
C GLN A 355 -3.88 -13.77 -4.92
N LEU A 356 -4.96 -13.12 -5.30
CA LEU A 356 -5.11 -12.41 -6.56
C LEU A 356 -5.22 -10.92 -6.26
N VAL A 357 -4.18 -10.17 -6.57
CA VAL A 357 -4.05 -8.76 -6.22
C VAL A 357 -4.42 -7.90 -7.43
N GLY A 358 -5.41 -7.02 -7.27
CA GLY A 358 -5.70 -5.99 -8.27
C GLY A 358 -4.90 -4.74 -7.96
N ASP A 359 -3.99 -4.36 -8.87
CA ASP A 359 -3.28 -3.08 -8.90
C ASP A 359 -3.97 -2.13 -9.87
N ASP A 360 -3.72 -2.26 -11.17
CA ASP A 360 -4.36 -1.44 -12.20
C ASP A 360 -5.88 -1.65 -12.24
N LEU A 361 -6.36 -2.84 -11.86
CA LEU A 361 -7.78 -3.15 -11.76
C LEU A 361 -8.51 -2.23 -10.77
N PHE A 362 -7.89 -1.84 -9.66
CA PHE A 362 -8.54 -1.11 -8.56
C PHE A 362 -7.98 0.28 -8.32
N VAL A 363 -6.74 0.55 -8.70
CA VAL A 363 -6.03 1.83 -8.56
C VAL A 363 -6.23 2.52 -7.21
N THR A 364 -6.28 1.73 -6.12
CA THR A 364 -6.56 2.19 -4.74
C THR A 364 -7.89 2.95 -4.61
N ASN A 365 -8.85 2.75 -5.53
CA ASN A 365 -10.09 3.49 -5.62
C ASN A 365 -11.28 2.64 -5.15
N VAL A 366 -12.06 3.17 -4.20
CA VAL A 366 -13.23 2.50 -3.61
C VAL A 366 -14.33 2.16 -4.62
N GLU A 367 -14.48 2.94 -5.69
CA GLU A 367 -15.49 2.68 -6.74
C GLU A 367 -15.11 1.42 -7.53
N PHE A 368 -13.86 1.30 -7.98
CA PHE A 368 -13.36 0.12 -8.68
C PHE A 368 -13.31 -1.10 -7.77
N LEU A 369 -12.87 -0.92 -6.51
CA LEU A 369 -12.87 -2.00 -5.53
C LEU A 369 -14.30 -2.51 -5.26
N SER A 370 -15.27 -1.62 -5.07
CA SER A 370 -16.69 -1.98 -4.89
C SER A 370 -17.24 -2.77 -6.08
N LYS A 371 -16.89 -2.35 -7.31
CA LYS A 371 -17.25 -3.08 -8.53
C LYS A 371 -16.64 -4.48 -8.54
N GLY A 372 -15.36 -4.62 -8.19
CA GLY A 372 -14.68 -5.92 -8.13
C GLY A 372 -15.30 -6.86 -7.10
N ILE A 373 -15.58 -6.35 -5.90
CA ILE A 373 -16.27 -7.10 -4.84
C ILE A 373 -17.63 -7.60 -5.32
N ALA A 374 -18.42 -6.73 -5.93
CA ALA A 374 -19.75 -7.07 -6.44
C ALA A 374 -19.72 -8.14 -7.55
N GLN A 375 -18.65 -8.15 -8.36
CA GLN A 375 -18.48 -9.11 -9.48
C GLN A 375 -17.70 -10.37 -9.09
N GLY A 376 -17.11 -10.42 -7.89
CA GLY A 376 -16.28 -11.55 -7.47
C GLY A 376 -14.91 -11.60 -8.16
N CYS A 377 -14.32 -10.42 -8.44
CA CYS A 377 -13.01 -10.27 -9.10
C CYS A 377 -11.91 -10.02 -8.07
N ALA A 378 -10.81 -10.76 -8.13
CA ALA A 378 -9.70 -10.71 -7.19
C ALA A 378 -10.08 -11.12 -5.74
N ASN A 379 -9.12 -11.08 -4.81
CA ASN A 379 -9.32 -11.29 -3.37
C ASN A 379 -8.35 -10.46 -2.53
N SER A 380 -7.62 -9.57 -3.20
CA SER A 380 -6.66 -8.63 -2.60
C SER A 380 -6.58 -7.36 -3.44
N ILE A 381 -6.18 -6.26 -2.82
CA ILE A 381 -5.92 -4.98 -3.50
C ILE A 381 -4.50 -4.50 -3.20
N LEU A 382 -3.82 -3.97 -4.20
CA LEU A 382 -2.59 -3.20 -4.01
C LEU A 382 -2.94 -1.77 -3.58
N ILE A 383 -2.23 -1.26 -2.60
CA ILE A 383 -2.47 0.07 -2.04
C ILE A 383 -1.28 0.96 -2.36
N LYS A 384 -1.49 1.88 -3.29
CA LYS A 384 -0.53 2.91 -3.70
C LYS A 384 -1.10 4.29 -3.38
N VAL A 385 -0.56 4.96 -2.38
CA VAL A 385 -1.09 6.24 -1.86
C VAL A 385 -1.27 7.32 -2.94
N ASN A 386 -0.40 7.32 -3.96
CA ASN A 386 -0.46 8.32 -5.03
C ASN A 386 -1.43 7.98 -6.17
N GLN A 387 -1.91 6.73 -6.28
CA GLN A 387 -2.96 6.36 -7.25
C GLN A 387 -4.29 7.03 -6.94
N ILE A 388 -4.54 7.29 -5.66
CA ILE A 388 -5.76 7.99 -5.19
C ILE A 388 -5.48 9.41 -4.72
N GLY A 389 -4.35 9.68 -4.06
CA GLY A 389 -3.82 11.02 -3.82
C GLY A 389 -4.18 11.66 -2.48
N SER A 390 -4.76 10.96 -1.51
CA SER A 390 -4.89 11.41 -0.12
C SER A 390 -4.81 10.25 0.86
N LEU A 391 -4.40 10.53 2.11
CA LEU A 391 -4.38 9.54 3.18
C LEU A 391 -5.78 9.04 3.51
N SER A 392 -6.78 9.93 3.58
CA SER A 392 -8.15 9.56 3.91
C SER A 392 -8.76 8.58 2.90
N GLU A 393 -8.61 8.84 1.60
CA GLU A 393 -9.12 7.94 0.55
C GLU A 393 -8.34 6.61 0.54
N THR A 394 -7.03 6.64 0.82
CA THR A 394 -6.22 5.43 0.97
C THR A 394 -6.73 4.55 2.11
N LEU A 395 -7.02 5.14 3.27
CA LEU A 395 -7.58 4.41 4.41
C LEU A 395 -8.99 3.88 4.13
N ASP A 396 -9.82 4.61 3.39
CA ASP A 396 -11.16 4.17 2.98
C ASP A 396 -11.08 2.92 2.08
N ALA A 397 -10.11 2.86 1.15
CA ALA A 397 -9.90 1.69 0.30
C ALA A 397 -9.44 0.47 1.11
N ILE A 398 -8.51 0.66 2.05
CA ILE A 398 -8.04 -0.41 2.95
C ILE A 398 -9.18 -0.93 3.83
N GLU A 399 -9.97 -0.04 4.43
CA GLU A 399 -11.09 -0.44 5.28
C GLU A 399 -12.16 -1.19 4.48
N MET A 400 -12.51 -0.71 3.29
CA MET A 400 -13.45 -1.41 2.40
C MET A 400 -12.96 -2.82 2.07
N ALA A 401 -11.69 -2.98 1.71
CA ALA A 401 -11.09 -4.28 1.42
C ALA A 401 -11.24 -5.24 2.61
N HIS A 402 -10.80 -4.81 3.80
CA HIS A 402 -10.84 -5.65 5.00
C HIS A 402 -12.27 -6.04 5.39
N ARG A 403 -13.24 -5.13 5.30
CA ARG A 403 -14.65 -5.41 5.61
C ARG A 403 -15.28 -6.44 4.69
N HIS A 404 -14.74 -6.60 3.47
CA HIS A 404 -15.24 -7.56 2.48
C HIS A 404 -14.35 -8.82 2.36
N GLY A 405 -13.40 -9.01 3.29
CA GLY A 405 -12.54 -10.19 3.33
C GLY A 405 -11.41 -10.20 2.31
N TYR A 406 -11.16 -9.07 1.65
CA TYR A 406 -9.98 -8.88 0.81
C TYR A 406 -8.76 -8.59 1.68
N THR A 407 -7.62 -9.11 1.26
CA THR A 407 -6.33 -8.68 1.84
C THR A 407 -5.85 -7.40 1.17
N THR A 408 -4.91 -6.72 1.83
CA THR A 408 -4.27 -5.53 1.27
C THR A 408 -2.76 -5.73 1.20
N VAL A 409 -2.13 -5.17 0.18
CA VAL A 409 -0.67 -5.09 0.04
C VAL A 409 -0.29 -3.62 -0.07
N THR A 410 0.32 -3.06 0.97
CA THR A 410 0.81 -1.67 0.91
C THR A 410 2.04 -1.62 0.01
N SER A 411 2.04 -0.71 -0.97
CA SER A 411 3.03 -0.73 -2.05
C SER A 411 3.74 0.60 -2.25
N HIS A 412 5.00 0.49 -2.68
CA HIS A 412 5.81 1.56 -3.23
C HIS A 412 5.40 1.89 -4.68
N ARG A 413 6.17 2.79 -5.32
CA ARG A 413 6.18 3.01 -6.77
C ARG A 413 7.60 2.85 -7.32
N SER A 414 7.72 2.81 -8.65
CA SER A 414 9.04 2.69 -9.31
C SER A 414 9.96 3.87 -9.01
N GLY A 415 9.41 5.10 -8.99
CA GLY A 415 10.10 6.30 -8.52
C GLY A 415 9.78 6.57 -7.06
N GLU A 416 10.75 6.37 -6.19
CA GLU A 416 10.65 6.55 -4.75
C GLU A 416 11.63 7.62 -4.25
N THR A 417 11.46 7.97 -2.99
CA THR A 417 12.40 8.79 -2.24
C THR A 417 12.78 8.06 -0.96
N GLU A 418 13.54 8.69 -0.07
CA GLU A 418 13.79 8.18 1.28
C GLU A 418 12.57 8.22 2.22
N ASP A 419 11.44 8.79 1.78
CA ASP A 419 10.20 8.79 2.55
C ASP A 419 9.73 7.35 2.83
N ALA A 420 9.47 7.04 4.12
CA ALA A 420 9.12 5.71 4.57
C ALA A 420 7.66 5.58 5.04
N THR A 421 6.80 6.54 4.71
CA THR A 421 5.40 6.60 5.19
C THR A 421 4.61 5.31 4.92
N ILE A 422 4.85 4.64 3.79
CA ILE A 422 4.14 3.39 3.48
C ILE A 422 4.45 2.25 4.47
N ALA A 423 5.63 2.25 5.10
CA ALA A 423 5.95 1.31 6.17
C ALA A 423 5.06 1.54 7.40
N ASP A 424 4.88 2.80 7.79
CA ASP A 424 3.97 3.17 8.88
C ASP A 424 2.51 2.85 8.54
N ILE A 425 2.05 3.14 7.31
CA ILE A 425 0.69 2.79 6.86
C ILE A 425 0.45 1.28 6.91
N ALA A 426 1.41 0.47 6.48
CA ALA A 426 1.27 -0.99 6.50
C ALA A 426 1.04 -1.55 7.92
N VAL A 427 1.75 -1.01 8.92
CA VAL A 427 1.57 -1.41 10.32
C VAL A 427 0.33 -0.76 10.93
N ALA A 428 0.07 0.53 10.64
CA ALA A 428 -1.10 1.26 11.12
C ALA A 428 -2.42 0.57 10.80
N THR A 429 -2.50 -0.02 9.64
CA THR A 429 -3.71 -0.68 9.13
C THR A 429 -3.72 -2.19 9.33
N ASN A 430 -2.67 -2.75 9.96
CA ASN A 430 -2.46 -4.18 10.06
C ASN A 430 -2.62 -4.88 8.69
N SER A 431 -2.12 -4.30 7.60
CA SER A 431 -2.28 -4.85 6.25
C SER A 431 -1.64 -6.24 6.08
N GLY A 432 -0.67 -6.56 6.92
CA GLY A 432 0.01 -7.86 6.97
C GLY A 432 0.96 -8.13 5.81
N GLN A 433 1.03 -7.25 4.81
CA GLN A 433 1.88 -7.38 3.64
C GLN A 433 2.38 -6.00 3.17
N ILE A 434 3.60 -5.97 2.60
CA ILE A 434 4.17 -4.78 1.97
C ILE A 434 4.98 -5.18 0.72
N LYS A 435 4.77 -4.47 -0.38
CA LYS A 435 5.55 -4.58 -1.61
C LYS A 435 6.38 -3.30 -1.74
N THR A 436 7.69 -3.37 -1.48
CA THR A 436 8.54 -2.16 -1.47
C THR A 436 9.92 -2.39 -2.10
N GLY A 437 9.94 -3.17 -3.18
CA GLY A 437 11.12 -3.42 -3.99
C GLY A 437 12.04 -4.48 -3.40
N SER A 438 13.28 -4.50 -3.87
CA SER A 438 14.29 -5.49 -3.52
C SER A 438 15.13 -5.06 -2.32
N LEU A 439 16.20 -5.82 -2.07
CA LEU A 439 17.16 -5.63 -0.97
C LEU A 439 18.39 -4.82 -1.42
N SER A 440 18.17 -3.89 -2.32
CA SER A 440 19.17 -2.93 -2.80
C SER A 440 18.49 -1.60 -3.09
N ARG A 441 19.27 -0.50 -3.22
CA ARG A 441 18.87 0.90 -3.37
C ARG A 441 18.29 1.49 -2.06
N SER A 442 18.81 2.65 -1.67
CA SER A 442 18.52 3.29 -0.37
C SER A 442 17.05 3.67 -0.20
N ASP A 443 16.38 4.02 -1.30
CA ASP A 443 14.95 4.35 -1.35
C ASP A 443 14.07 3.15 -0.94
N ARG A 444 14.48 1.93 -1.24
CA ARG A 444 13.81 0.69 -0.81
C ARG A 444 14.16 0.36 0.64
N MET A 445 15.47 0.42 0.96
CA MET A 445 15.96 0.13 2.31
C MET A 445 15.38 1.08 3.36
N ALA A 446 15.04 2.32 3.01
CA ALA A 446 14.41 3.27 3.93
C ALA A 446 13.13 2.69 4.56
N LYS A 447 12.28 2.03 3.75
CA LYS A 447 11.02 1.40 4.21
C LYS A 447 11.29 0.17 5.08
N TYR A 448 12.21 -0.71 4.65
CA TYR A 448 12.58 -1.88 5.44
C TYR A 448 13.22 -1.51 6.78
N ASN A 449 14.11 -0.50 6.78
CA ASN A 449 14.72 -0.01 8.01
C ASN A 449 13.70 0.63 8.96
N GLN A 450 12.67 1.32 8.42
CA GLN A 450 11.57 1.83 9.23
C GLN A 450 10.78 0.70 9.89
N LEU A 451 10.48 -0.37 9.15
CA LEU A 451 9.80 -1.54 9.72
C LEU A 451 10.63 -2.22 10.83
N LEU A 452 11.98 -2.26 10.70
CA LEU A 452 12.83 -2.76 11.79
C LEU A 452 12.71 -1.92 13.07
N ARG A 453 12.64 -0.57 12.94
CA ARG A 453 12.44 0.33 14.08
C ARG A 453 11.07 0.12 14.72
N ILE A 454 10.01 -0.02 13.89
CA ILE A 454 8.65 -0.29 14.37
C ILE A 454 8.59 -1.64 15.10
N GLU A 455 9.22 -2.70 14.57
CA GLU A 455 9.28 -4.00 15.25
C GLU A 455 9.99 -3.90 16.61
N GLU A 456 11.06 -3.12 16.69
CA GLU A 456 11.78 -2.87 17.95
C GLU A 456 10.89 -2.13 18.97
N GLU A 457 10.15 -1.12 18.54
CA GLU A 457 9.21 -0.39 19.41
C GLU A 457 8.06 -1.27 19.91
N LEU A 458 7.53 -2.17 19.06
CA LEU A 458 6.47 -3.09 19.41
C LEU A 458 6.97 -4.22 20.34
N GLY A 459 8.24 -4.60 20.21
CA GLY A 459 8.86 -5.64 21.01
C GLY A 459 8.11 -6.97 20.95
N ALA A 460 7.78 -7.54 22.09
CA ALA A 460 7.06 -8.82 22.19
C ALA A 460 5.60 -8.78 21.70
N LEU A 461 5.06 -7.60 21.44
CA LEU A 461 3.70 -7.45 20.92
C LEU A 461 3.65 -7.57 19.39
N ALA A 462 4.79 -7.48 18.71
CA ALA A 462 4.85 -7.60 17.25
C ALA A 462 4.42 -9.01 16.79
N VAL A 463 3.51 -9.07 15.85
CA VAL A 463 3.06 -10.31 15.20
C VAL A 463 3.44 -10.26 13.74
N TYR A 464 4.23 -11.20 13.25
CA TYR A 464 4.66 -11.24 11.87
C TYR A 464 3.63 -11.88 10.95
N GLY A 465 3.14 -11.13 9.99
CA GLY A 465 2.14 -11.55 9.04
C GLY A 465 0.77 -11.86 9.66
N TYR A 466 -0.22 -12.08 8.82
CA TYR A 466 -1.51 -12.63 9.27
C TYR A 466 -1.37 -14.14 9.47
N LYS A 467 -1.07 -14.58 10.67
CA LYS A 467 -1.44 -15.95 11.05
C LYS A 467 -2.96 -15.90 11.23
N ARG A 468 -3.71 -16.29 10.19
CA ARG A 468 -5.14 -16.56 10.36
C ARG A 468 -5.26 -17.49 11.57
N VAL A 469 -5.83 -16.98 12.65
CA VAL A 469 -6.30 -17.81 13.75
C VAL A 469 -7.32 -18.74 13.10
N LYS A 470 -6.96 -20.03 12.99
CA LYS A 470 -7.85 -21.06 12.50
C LYS A 470 -8.94 -21.32 13.53
#